data_c36c5586c2a56cdbc8becd37bd554686
#
_entry.id   c36c5586c2a56cdbc8becd37bd554686
#
_cell.length_a   1.000
_cell.length_b   1.000
_cell.length_c   1.000
_cell.angle_alpha   90.00
_cell.angle_beta   90.00
_cell.angle_gamma   90.00
#
_symmetry.space_group_name_H-M   'P 1'
#
loop_
_entity.id
_entity.type
_entity.pdbx_description
1 polymer ?
#
loop_
_entity_poly.entity_id
_entity_poly.type
_entity_poly.pdbx_seq_one_letter_code
_entity_poly.pdbx_strand_id
1 'polypeptide(L)'
;MEYIIYFLIACISLKIAYTDYKEHAIYDRDIWISALLVGIYQYLCFNLWDSILFAFIGLLIGFAIFLAAYYFYGFEAFGLGDVFLFGVLGLLFSSHFLNYLGLTLMISGFIIMLLIPFMGYEKVSKLEIPLAPLLLAWVPVFILIGKPSIIVILQRFV
;
A
#
# COMPACT_ATOMS: atom_id res chain seq x y z
N MET A 1 -19.75 -13.68 -5.26
CA MET A 1 -18.89 -13.88 -4.06
C MET A 1 -17.67 -12.95 -4.09
N GLU A 2 -16.99 -12.79 -5.22
CA GLU A 2 -15.80 -11.94 -5.38
C GLU A 2 -16.05 -10.48 -4.99
N TYR A 3 -17.15 -9.86 -5.42
CA TYR A 3 -17.46 -8.45 -5.10
C TYR A 3 -17.61 -8.18 -3.58
N ILE A 4 -18.10 -9.18 -2.83
CA ILE A 4 -18.21 -9.04 -1.36
C ILE A 4 -16.83 -9.02 -0.74
N ILE A 5 -15.92 -9.88 -1.19
CA ILE A 5 -14.54 -9.92 -0.70
C ILE A 5 -13.81 -8.63 -1.06
N TYR A 6 -13.97 -8.13 -2.28
CA TYR A 6 -13.43 -6.83 -2.69
C TYR A 6 -13.93 -5.69 -1.80
N PHE A 7 -15.23 -5.66 -1.52
CA PHE A 7 -15.80 -4.65 -0.64
C PHE A 7 -15.20 -4.72 0.77
N LEU A 8 -15.03 -5.93 1.32
CA LEU A 8 -14.41 -6.13 2.62
C LEU A 8 -12.92 -5.69 2.63
N ILE A 9 -12.17 -6.02 1.58
CA ILE A 9 -10.77 -5.57 1.43
C ILE A 9 -10.71 -4.04 1.35
N ALA A 10 -11.60 -3.40 0.59
CA ALA A 10 -11.66 -1.95 0.52
C ALA A 10 -11.99 -1.32 1.88
N CYS A 11 -12.96 -1.88 2.62
CA CYS A 11 -13.33 -1.39 3.94
C CYS A 11 -12.18 -1.49 4.96
N ILE A 12 -11.48 -2.63 5.00
CA ILE A 12 -10.35 -2.81 5.92
C ILE A 12 -9.17 -1.90 5.54
N SER A 13 -8.91 -1.71 4.24
CA SER A 13 -7.87 -0.80 3.75
C SER A 13 -8.14 0.65 4.16
N LEU A 14 -9.38 1.10 4.02
CA LEU A 14 -9.79 2.44 4.45
C LEU A 14 -9.72 2.59 5.98
N LYS A 15 -10.07 1.53 6.73
CA LYS A 15 -9.92 1.52 8.18
C LYS A 15 -8.46 1.67 8.60
N ILE A 16 -7.54 0.88 8.02
CA ILE A 16 -6.10 0.98 8.31
C ILE A 16 -5.58 2.38 7.96
N ALA A 17 -5.95 2.92 6.79
CA ALA A 17 -5.57 4.26 6.38
C ALA A 17 -6.06 5.32 7.37
N TYR A 18 -7.29 5.19 7.87
CA TYR A 18 -7.86 6.13 8.84
C TYR A 18 -7.18 6.04 10.21
N THR A 19 -6.90 4.83 10.71
CA THR A 19 -6.21 4.65 12.00
C THR A 19 -4.78 5.16 11.95
N ASP A 20 -4.06 4.89 10.87
CA ASP A 20 -2.70 5.39 10.66
C ASP A 20 -2.69 6.93 10.56
N TYR A 21 -3.65 7.52 9.84
CA TYR A 21 -3.79 8.98 9.78
C TYR A 21 -4.04 9.63 11.14
N LYS A 22 -4.87 8.99 12.00
CA LYS A 22 -5.28 9.56 13.28
C LYS A 22 -4.31 9.26 14.41
N GLU A 23 -3.74 8.08 14.44
CA GLU A 23 -3.01 7.53 15.58
C GLU A 23 -1.55 7.24 15.26
N HIS A 24 -1.13 7.43 13.99
CA HIS A 24 0.19 7.06 13.48
C HIS A 24 0.58 5.62 13.86
N ALA A 25 -0.40 4.72 13.82
CA ALA A 25 -0.24 3.33 14.21
C ALA A 25 -1.05 2.39 13.33
N ILE A 26 -0.41 1.32 12.89
CA ILE A 26 -1.05 0.21 12.17
C ILE A 26 -1.18 -0.95 13.13
N TYR A 27 -2.41 -1.37 13.41
CA TYR A 27 -2.67 -2.47 14.33
C TYR A 27 -2.44 -3.83 13.68
N ASP A 28 -1.69 -4.69 14.33
CA ASP A 28 -1.39 -6.05 13.87
C ASP A 28 -2.65 -6.85 13.53
N ARG A 29 -3.71 -6.70 14.34
CA ARG A 29 -5.01 -7.33 14.10
C ARG A 29 -5.57 -6.99 12.71
N ASP A 30 -5.50 -5.74 12.30
CA ASP A 30 -6.07 -5.27 11.05
C ASP A 30 -5.22 -5.75 9.85
N ILE A 31 -3.89 -5.87 10.04
CA ILE A 31 -2.98 -6.49 9.07
C ILE A 31 -3.32 -7.97 8.88
N TRP A 32 -3.48 -8.73 9.97
CA TRP A 32 -3.80 -10.16 9.89
C TRP A 32 -5.16 -10.42 9.25
N ILE A 33 -6.18 -9.60 9.56
CA ILE A 33 -7.50 -9.68 8.90
C ILE A 33 -7.36 -9.39 7.41
N SER A 34 -6.59 -8.36 7.03
CA SER A 34 -6.34 -8.02 5.63
C SER A 34 -5.63 -9.16 4.89
N ALA A 35 -4.58 -9.71 5.49
CA ALA A 35 -3.82 -10.83 4.91
C ALA A 35 -4.71 -12.06 4.69
N LEU A 36 -5.59 -12.37 5.66
CA LEU A 36 -6.54 -13.48 5.56
C LEU A 36 -7.54 -13.27 4.43
N LEU A 37 -8.17 -12.09 4.36
CA LEU A 37 -9.16 -11.76 3.32
C LEU A 37 -8.54 -11.79 1.93
N VAL A 38 -7.35 -11.22 1.78
CA VAL A 38 -6.61 -11.22 0.52
C VAL A 38 -6.16 -12.63 0.15
N GLY A 39 -5.69 -13.43 1.12
CA GLY A 39 -5.31 -14.83 0.91
C GLY A 39 -6.48 -15.67 0.41
N ILE A 40 -7.66 -15.54 1.02
CA ILE A 40 -8.91 -16.20 0.56
C ILE A 40 -9.24 -15.78 -0.87
N TYR A 41 -9.17 -14.47 -1.15
CA TYR A 41 -9.42 -13.95 -2.48
C TYR A 41 -8.47 -14.56 -3.54
N GLN A 42 -7.17 -14.57 -3.29
CA GLN A 42 -6.17 -15.10 -4.21
C GLN A 42 -6.29 -16.64 -4.38
N TYR A 43 -6.69 -17.34 -3.32
CA TYR A 43 -7.00 -18.76 -3.41
C TYR A 43 -8.18 -19.03 -4.35
N LEU A 44 -9.25 -18.25 -4.25
CA LEU A 44 -10.43 -18.37 -5.12
C LEU A 44 -10.12 -18.00 -6.58
N CYS A 45 -9.15 -17.11 -6.81
CA CYS A 45 -8.70 -16.71 -8.15
C CYS A 45 -7.62 -17.64 -8.73
N PHE A 46 -7.27 -18.76 -8.05
CA PHE A 46 -6.21 -19.69 -8.47
C PHE A 46 -4.83 -19.05 -8.69
N ASN A 47 -4.55 -17.94 -8.02
CA ASN A 47 -3.31 -17.18 -8.17
C ASN A 47 -2.49 -17.10 -6.86
N LEU A 48 -2.72 -18.05 -5.94
CA LEU A 48 -2.17 -17.99 -4.58
C LEU A 48 -0.63 -18.05 -4.57
N TRP A 49 -0.02 -18.91 -5.38
CA TRP A 49 1.43 -19.11 -5.38
C TRP A 49 2.20 -17.87 -5.83
N ASP A 50 1.76 -17.26 -6.93
CA ASP A 50 2.36 -16.01 -7.41
C ASP A 50 2.16 -14.90 -6.38
N SER A 51 0.98 -14.85 -5.76
CA SER A 51 0.68 -13.85 -4.74
C SER A 51 1.54 -14.00 -3.49
N ILE A 52 1.82 -15.23 -3.04
CA ILE A 52 2.73 -15.49 -1.92
C ILE A 52 4.16 -15.03 -2.26
N LEU A 53 4.64 -15.30 -3.48
CA LEU A 53 5.94 -14.82 -3.93
C LEU A 53 6.03 -13.28 -3.87
N PHE A 54 5.01 -12.58 -4.37
CA PHE A 54 4.99 -11.13 -4.34
C PHE A 54 4.74 -10.55 -2.94
N ALA A 55 4.05 -11.27 -2.05
CA ALA A 55 3.99 -10.93 -0.63
C ALA A 55 5.39 -10.94 0.01
N PHE A 56 6.20 -11.95 -0.32
CA PHE A 56 7.58 -12.03 0.15
C PHE A 56 8.45 -10.89 -0.40
N ILE A 57 8.30 -10.56 -1.69
CA ILE A 57 8.97 -9.40 -2.30
C ILE A 57 8.54 -8.10 -1.62
N GLY A 58 7.24 -7.94 -1.33
CA GLY A 58 6.72 -6.80 -0.59
C GLY A 58 7.33 -6.66 0.80
N LEU A 59 7.40 -7.77 1.56
CA LEU A 59 8.06 -7.79 2.86
C LEU A 59 9.55 -7.41 2.77
N LEU A 60 10.27 -7.91 1.77
CA LEU A 60 11.68 -7.57 1.57
C LEU A 60 11.86 -6.08 1.24
N ILE A 61 11.02 -5.51 0.39
CA ILE A 61 11.04 -4.08 0.06
C ILE A 61 10.72 -3.26 1.31
N GLY A 62 9.65 -3.59 2.03
CA GLY A 62 9.27 -2.91 3.27
C GLY A 62 10.39 -2.98 4.32
N PHE A 63 11.03 -4.14 4.47
CA PHE A 63 12.14 -4.31 5.40
C PHE A 63 13.39 -3.53 4.97
N ALA A 64 13.69 -3.46 3.67
CA ALA A 64 14.78 -2.64 3.16
C ALA A 64 14.55 -1.15 3.44
N ILE A 65 13.30 -0.67 3.24
CA ILE A 65 12.92 0.70 3.57
C ILE A 65 13.03 0.94 5.07
N PHE A 66 12.56 -0.01 5.91
CA PHE A 66 12.69 0.05 7.36
C PHE A 66 14.15 0.19 7.80
N LEU A 67 15.06 -0.63 7.27
CA LEU A 67 16.49 -0.54 7.59
C LEU A 67 17.10 0.79 7.15
N ALA A 68 16.74 1.28 5.96
CA ALA A 68 17.19 2.58 5.48
C ALA A 68 16.67 3.72 6.36
N ALA A 69 15.37 3.71 6.67
CA ALA A 69 14.76 4.71 7.55
C ALA A 69 15.39 4.70 8.95
N TYR A 70 15.61 3.50 9.50
CA TYR A 70 16.28 3.32 10.78
C TYR A 70 17.70 3.91 10.78
N TYR A 71 18.48 3.65 9.73
CA TYR A 71 19.85 4.13 9.61
C TYR A 71 19.93 5.66 9.50
N PHE A 72 19.01 6.29 8.73
CA PHE A 72 19.07 7.73 8.47
C PHE A 72 18.29 8.58 9.49
N TYR A 73 17.19 8.06 10.04
CA TYR A 73 16.23 8.84 10.84
C TYR A 73 15.95 8.26 12.24
N GLY A 74 16.41 7.04 12.52
CA GLY A 74 16.14 6.34 13.79
C GLY A 74 14.86 5.50 13.81
N PHE A 75 14.56 4.88 14.96
CA PHE A 75 13.48 3.89 15.11
C PHE A 75 12.06 4.43 14.90
N GLU A 76 11.85 5.73 15.01
CA GLU A 76 10.50 6.32 14.99
C GLU A 76 9.99 6.62 13.59
N ALA A 77 10.86 6.54 12.55
CA ALA A 77 10.53 7.00 11.21
C ALA A 77 9.69 6.02 10.38
N PHE A 78 9.74 4.72 10.69
CA PHE A 78 9.05 3.68 9.92
C PHE A 78 8.76 2.47 10.82
N GLY A 79 7.48 2.07 10.91
CA GLY A 79 7.05 1.00 11.79
C GLY A 79 7.13 -0.40 11.17
N LEU A 80 7.21 -1.44 12.01
CA LEU A 80 7.07 -2.82 11.55
C LEU A 80 5.70 -3.09 10.91
N GLY A 81 4.66 -2.37 11.33
CA GLY A 81 3.33 -2.41 10.71
C GLY A 81 3.36 -2.05 9.23
N ASP A 82 4.18 -1.05 8.85
CA ASP A 82 4.38 -0.66 7.46
C ASP A 82 5.05 -1.78 6.65
N VAL A 83 6.03 -2.48 7.23
CA VAL A 83 6.68 -3.64 6.57
C VAL A 83 5.65 -4.71 6.23
N PHE A 84 4.80 -5.07 7.19
CA PHE A 84 3.75 -6.06 6.96
C PHE A 84 2.70 -5.57 5.95
N LEU A 85 2.41 -4.27 5.94
CA LEU A 85 1.52 -3.66 4.95
C LEU A 85 2.03 -3.87 3.52
N PHE A 86 3.33 -3.68 3.27
CA PHE A 86 3.94 -3.99 1.97
C PHE A 86 3.77 -5.46 1.58
N GLY A 87 3.86 -6.38 2.54
CA GLY A 87 3.58 -7.81 2.32
C GLY A 87 2.14 -8.06 1.90
N VAL A 88 1.16 -7.45 2.58
CA VAL A 88 -0.27 -7.57 2.24
C VAL A 88 -0.57 -6.96 0.86
N LEU A 89 0.04 -5.84 0.51
CA LEU A 89 -0.10 -5.25 -0.82
C LEU A 89 0.52 -6.14 -1.91
N GLY A 90 1.68 -6.74 -1.63
CA GLY A 90 2.29 -7.74 -2.51
C GLY A 90 1.37 -8.93 -2.74
N LEU A 91 0.74 -9.45 -1.68
CA LEU A 91 -0.23 -10.52 -1.75
C LEU A 91 -1.46 -10.14 -2.60
N LEU A 92 -1.97 -8.89 -2.42
CA LEU A 92 -3.17 -8.40 -3.12
C LEU A 92 -2.93 -8.20 -4.62
N PHE A 93 -1.82 -7.54 -4.98
CA PHE A 93 -1.56 -7.15 -6.37
C PHE A 93 -0.73 -8.17 -7.15
N SER A 94 -0.13 -9.16 -6.48
CA SER A 94 0.65 -10.22 -7.11
C SER A 94 1.67 -9.65 -8.11
N SER A 95 1.75 -10.16 -9.32
CA SER A 95 2.67 -9.69 -10.38
C SER A 95 2.56 -8.19 -10.71
N HIS A 96 1.46 -7.54 -10.34
CA HIS A 96 1.23 -6.10 -10.54
C HIS A 96 1.66 -5.22 -9.36
N PHE A 97 2.20 -5.83 -8.29
CA PHE A 97 2.58 -5.13 -7.07
C PHE A 97 3.57 -3.98 -7.31
N LEU A 98 4.62 -4.21 -8.09
CA LEU A 98 5.62 -3.17 -8.36
C LEU A 98 5.04 -2.01 -9.17
N ASN A 99 4.16 -2.29 -10.12
CA ASN A 99 3.46 -1.25 -10.89
C ASN A 99 2.52 -0.44 -9.99
N TYR A 100 1.78 -1.11 -9.11
CA TYR A 100 0.94 -0.46 -8.11
C TYR A 100 1.77 0.45 -7.21
N LEU A 101 2.86 -0.07 -6.64
CA LEU A 101 3.74 0.67 -5.75
C LEU A 101 4.34 1.88 -6.45
N GLY A 102 4.89 1.69 -7.66
CA GLY A 102 5.47 2.77 -8.46
C GLY A 102 4.46 3.88 -8.75
N LEU A 103 3.25 3.52 -9.19
CA LEU A 103 2.20 4.49 -9.49
C LEU A 103 1.73 5.24 -8.24
N THR A 104 1.54 4.53 -7.13
CA THR A 104 1.12 5.13 -5.86
C THR A 104 2.17 6.12 -5.35
N LEU A 105 3.45 5.76 -5.40
CA LEU A 105 4.54 6.65 -5.00
C LEU A 105 4.66 7.86 -5.93
N MET A 106 4.47 7.70 -7.24
CA MET A 106 4.46 8.81 -8.19
C MET A 106 3.33 9.80 -7.89
N ILE A 107 2.11 9.31 -7.68
CA ILE A 107 0.95 10.17 -7.37
C ILE A 107 1.16 10.87 -6.03
N SER A 108 1.62 10.15 -5.01
CA SER A 108 1.89 10.72 -3.68
C SER A 108 2.98 11.79 -3.75
N GLY A 109 4.07 11.53 -4.48
CA GLY A 109 5.13 12.51 -4.71
C GLY A 109 4.63 13.75 -5.46
N PHE A 110 3.77 13.57 -6.45
CA PHE A 110 3.15 14.69 -7.17
C PHE A 110 2.25 15.54 -6.27
N ILE A 111 1.43 14.90 -5.42
CA ILE A 111 0.60 15.60 -4.43
C ILE A 111 1.47 16.42 -3.46
N ILE A 112 2.53 15.81 -2.92
CA ILE A 112 3.47 16.50 -2.03
C ILE A 112 4.11 17.70 -2.74
N MET A 113 4.55 17.52 -3.99
CA MET A 113 5.14 18.59 -4.80
C MET A 113 4.17 19.75 -5.02
N LEU A 114 2.88 19.46 -5.23
CA LEU A 114 1.84 20.50 -5.36
C LEU A 114 1.58 21.25 -4.05
N LEU A 115 1.82 20.66 -2.89
CA LEU A 115 1.63 21.30 -1.59
C LEU A 115 2.73 22.33 -1.26
N ILE A 116 3.95 22.16 -1.81
CA ILE A 116 5.10 23.04 -1.54
C ILE A 116 4.79 24.53 -1.81
N PRO A 117 4.24 24.93 -2.97
CA PRO A 117 3.97 26.34 -3.25
C PRO A 117 2.91 26.96 -2.32
N PHE A 118 1.99 26.15 -1.75
CA PHE A 118 0.94 26.63 -0.87
C PHE A 118 1.36 26.70 0.60
N MET A 119 2.18 25.75 1.06
CA MET A 119 2.55 25.62 2.47
C MET A 119 3.98 26.05 2.76
N GLY A 120 4.83 26.14 1.75
CA GLY A 120 6.28 26.36 1.87
C GLY A 120 7.04 25.07 2.22
N TYR A 121 8.27 24.97 1.70
CA TYR A 121 9.11 23.77 1.85
C TYR A 121 9.35 23.35 3.31
N GLU A 122 9.61 24.32 4.20
CA GLU A 122 9.89 24.01 5.62
C GLU A 122 8.70 23.38 6.35
N LYS A 123 7.47 23.77 6.00
CA LYS A 123 6.26 23.18 6.59
C LYS A 123 6.01 21.79 6.01
N VAL A 124 6.18 21.63 4.69
CA VAL A 124 5.98 20.33 4.03
C VAL A 124 7.02 19.30 4.50
N SER A 125 8.28 19.70 4.69
CA SER A 125 9.36 18.81 5.18
C SER A 125 9.17 18.34 6.64
N LYS A 126 8.36 19.07 7.42
CA LYS A 126 8.02 18.72 8.81
C LYS A 126 6.66 18.00 8.93
N LEU A 127 5.96 17.80 7.80
CA LEU A 127 4.71 17.04 7.80
C LEU A 127 5.04 15.57 8.00
N GLU A 128 4.65 15.04 9.13
CA GLU A 128 4.60 13.60 9.36
C GLU A 128 3.44 13.03 8.55
N ILE A 129 3.73 12.65 7.30
CA ILE A 129 2.70 12.08 6.40
C ILE A 129 2.66 10.59 6.66
N PRO A 130 1.57 10.05 7.24
CA PRO A 130 1.46 8.64 7.48
C PRO A 130 1.45 7.88 6.15
N LEU A 131 2.17 6.75 6.10
CA LEU A 131 2.40 6.00 4.87
C LEU A 131 1.16 5.23 4.42
N ALA A 132 0.42 4.64 5.36
CA ALA A 132 -0.72 3.80 5.01
C ALA A 132 -1.82 4.55 4.25
N PRO A 133 -2.23 5.77 4.57
CA PRO A 133 -3.16 6.55 3.74
C PRO A 133 -2.67 6.74 2.31
N LEU A 134 -1.39 7.00 2.11
CA LEU A 134 -0.82 7.20 0.78
C LEU A 134 -0.87 5.91 -0.05
N LEU A 135 -0.58 4.76 0.57
CA LEU A 135 -0.61 3.47 -0.11
C LEU A 135 -2.03 2.91 -0.25
N LEU A 136 -2.87 3.01 0.77
CA LEU A 136 -4.15 2.31 0.83
C LEU A 136 -5.32 3.09 0.25
N ALA A 137 -5.27 4.42 0.18
CA ALA A 137 -6.35 5.22 -0.39
C ALA A 137 -6.67 4.83 -1.85
N TRP A 138 -5.68 4.34 -2.58
CA TRP A 138 -5.83 3.93 -3.97
C TRP A 138 -6.32 2.49 -4.14
N VAL A 139 -6.29 1.64 -3.10
CA VAL A 139 -6.74 0.25 -3.16
C VAL A 139 -8.18 0.13 -3.65
N PRO A 140 -9.19 0.88 -3.12
CA PRO A 140 -10.55 0.83 -3.62
C PRO A 140 -10.66 1.24 -5.09
N VAL A 141 -9.89 2.25 -5.51
CA VAL A 141 -9.87 2.74 -6.90
C VAL A 141 -9.36 1.66 -7.85
N PHE A 142 -8.24 1.01 -7.50
CA PHE A 142 -7.67 -0.08 -8.30
C PHE A 142 -8.59 -1.30 -8.37
N ILE A 143 -9.30 -1.60 -7.28
CA ILE A 143 -10.30 -2.68 -7.25
C ILE A 143 -11.48 -2.34 -8.16
N LEU A 144 -12.00 -1.10 -8.14
CA LEU A 144 -13.17 -0.67 -8.93
C LEU A 144 -12.88 -0.61 -10.42
N ILE A 145 -11.68 -0.17 -10.82
CA ILE A 145 -11.31 -0.02 -12.24
C ILE A 145 -10.97 -1.38 -12.88
N GLY A 146 -10.76 -2.41 -12.06
CA GLY A 146 -10.44 -3.77 -12.50
C GLY A 146 -8.97 -3.97 -12.86
N LYS A 147 -8.40 -5.06 -12.39
CA LYS A 147 -6.98 -5.42 -12.55
C LYS A 147 -6.41 -5.33 -13.98
N PRO A 148 -7.17 -5.64 -15.06
CA PRO A 148 -6.63 -5.59 -16.43
C PRO A 148 -6.62 -4.19 -17.06
N SER A 149 -7.57 -3.32 -16.69
CA SER A 149 -7.84 -2.10 -17.47
C SER A 149 -6.75 -1.03 -17.32
N ILE A 150 -6.23 -0.80 -16.12
CA ILE A 150 -5.18 0.21 -15.90
C ILE A 150 -3.85 -0.26 -16.48
N ILE A 151 -3.56 -1.56 -16.38
CA ILE A 151 -2.30 -2.13 -16.87
C ILE A 151 -2.26 -2.11 -18.40
N VAL A 152 -3.37 -2.40 -19.07
CA VAL A 152 -3.49 -2.26 -20.53
C VAL A 152 -3.33 -0.80 -20.95
N ILE A 153 -3.81 0.15 -20.16
CA ILE A 153 -3.60 1.58 -20.43
C ILE A 153 -2.11 1.94 -20.26
N LEU A 154 -1.47 1.52 -19.16
CA LEU A 154 -0.05 1.81 -18.92
C LEU A 154 0.88 1.11 -19.93
N GLN A 155 0.56 -0.11 -20.37
CA GLN A 155 1.33 -0.81 -21.41
C GLN A 155 1.23 -0.16 -22.82
N ARG A 156 0.25 0.72 -23.06
CA ARG A 156 0.15 1.50 -24.29
C ARG A 156 1.01 2.77 -24.28
N PHE A 157 1.55 3.16 -23.11
CA PHE A 157 2.40 4.35 -22.95
C PHE A 157 3.88 4.01 -22.72
N VAL A 158 4.22 2.72 -22.67
CA VAL A 158 5.58 2.18 -22.67
C VAL A 158 5.84 1.45 -23.99
#